data_bf5a978bec26e029be23401aa3563aaa
#
_entry.id   bf5a978bec26e029be23401aa3563aaa
#
_cell.length_a   1.000
_cell.length_b   1.000
_cell.length_c   1.000
_cell.angle_alpha   90.00
_cell.angle_beta   90.00
_cell.angle_gamma   90.00
#
_symmetry.space_group_name_H-M   'P 1'
#
loop_
_entity.id
_entity.type
_entity.pdbx_description
1 polymer ?
#
loop_
_entity_poly.entity_id
_entity_poly.type
_entity_poly.pdbx_seq_one_letter_code
_entity_poly.pdbx_strand_id
1 'polypeptide(L)'
;MFNNSMQGGLVIRPSNDRDKPFLMNLYNSTRDDLKHVDASHDFIEELIEMQFKAQFEGYGEQFPNAFYFVIERQQEKIGRIAVDFGHNEVRIIDISFIKAAQNKGYGSVVINALKSAAEQNKVPLTLTVLHSNVPAINLYQKLGFKIVDNKLPHALLMWLPESKTARFSVN
;
A
#
# COMPACT_ATOMS: atom_id res chain seq x y z
N MET A 1 -10.98 -14.10 -1.35
CA MET A 1 -10.90 -12.67 -1.05
C MET A 1 -10.59 -11.86 -2.29
N PHE A 2 -9.48 -12.11 -2.96
CA PHE A 2 -9.22 -11.54 -4.27
C PHE A 2 -9.53 -12.58 -5.35
N ASN A 3 -10.27 -12.18 -6.39
CA ASN A 3 -10.45 -13.04 -7.55
C ASN A 3 -9.08 -13.25 -8.22
N ASN A 4 -8.88 -14.44 -8.79
CA ASN A 4 -7.63 -14.78 -9.46
C ASN A 4 -7.31 -13.87 -10.66
N SER A 5 -8.27 -13.07 -11.11
CA SER A 5 -8.08 -12.12 -12.19
C SER A 5 -8.86 -10.85 -11.88
N MET A 6 -8.14 -9.74 -11.83
CA MET A 6 -8.70 -8.40 -11.63
C MET A 6 -8.67 -7.62 -12.93
N GLN A 7 -9.35 -6.47 -12.96
CA GLN A 7 -9.29 -5.55 -14.09
C GLN A 7 -7.82 -5.22 -14.43
N GLY A 8 -7.50 -5.11 -15.71
CA GLY A 8 -6.14 -4.86 -16.17
C GLY A 8 -5.24 -6.09 -16.18
N GLY A 9 -5.80 -7.29 -15.95
CA GLY A 9 -5.03 -8.53 -15.93
C GLY A 9 -4.16 -8.69 -14.69
N LEU A 10 -4.50 -7.99 -13.59
CA LEU A 10 -3.75 -8.09 -12.34
C LEU A 10 -4.13 -9.35 -11.58
N VAL A 11 -3.12 -9.97 -10.98
CA VAL A 11 -3.28 -11.09 -10.06
C VAL A 11 -2.63 -10.70 -8.73
N ILE A 12 -3.35 -10.87 -7.64
CA ILE A 12 -2.85 -10.64 -6.28
C ILE A 12 -2.76 -11.98 -5.59
N ARG A 13 -1.57 -12.35 -5.16
CA ARG A 13 -1.33 -13.61 -4.46
C ARG A 13 -0.54 -13.38 -3.17
N PRO A 14 -0.67 -14.27 -2.17
CA PRO A 14 0.17 -14.19 -0.98
C PRO A 14 1.66 -14.22 -1.35
N SER A 15 2.45 -13.39 -0.68
CA SER A 15 3.90 -13.41 -0.84
C SER A 15 4.50 -14.62 -0.13
N ASN A 16 5.67 -15.05 -0.58
CA ASN A 16 6.43 -16.13 0.02
C ASN A 16 7.92 -15.80 0.01
N ASP A 17 8.75 -16.69 0.55
CA ASP A 17 10.19 -16.44 0.69
C ASP A 17 10.90 -16.22 -0.64
N ARG A 18 10.39 -16.78 -1.73
CA ARG A 18 10.96 -16.59 -3.08
C ARG A 18 10.78 -15.17 -3.60
N ASP A 19 9.85 -14.42 -3.02
CA ASP A 19 9.59 -13.03 -3.42
C ASP A 19 10.55 -12.03 -2.77
N LYS A 20 11.34 -12.45 -1.79
CA LYS A 20 12.20 -11.55 -1.02
C LYS A 20 13.15 -10.72 -1.89
N PRO A 21 13.84 -11.28 -2.90
CA PRO A 21 14.68 -10.48 -3.78
C PRO A 21 13.90 -9.39 -4.53
N PHE A 22 12.71 -9.73 -5.02
CA PHE A 22 11.84 -8.76 -5.70
C PHE A 22 11.39 -7.65 -4.73
N LEU A 23 10.97 -8.01 -3.52
CA LEU A 23 10.48 -7.05 -2.54
C LEU A 23 11.60 -6.10 -2.09
N MET A 24 12.82 -6.60 -1.95
CA MET A 24 13.98 -5.79 -1.62
C MET A 24 14.32 -4.81 -2.74
N ASN A 25 14.32 -5.28 -4.00
CA ASN A 25 14.56 -4.42 -5.15
C ASN A 25 13.46 -3.36 -5.31
N LEU A 26 12.22 -3.70 -5.03
CA LEU A 26 11.11 -2.75 -5.05
C LEU A 26 11.30 -1.67 -3.99
N TYR A 27 11.63 -2.05 -2.77
CA TYR A 27 11.92 -1.11 -1.69
C TYR A 27 13.11 -0.21 -2.03
N ASN A 28 14.18 -0.77 -2.59
CA ASN A 28 15.35 -0.02 -3.04
C ASN A 28 14.95 1.07 -4.04
N SER A 29 14.07 0.75 -4.98
CA SER A 29 13.60 1.71 -5.98
C SER A 29 12.82 2.88 -5.38
N THR A 30 12.23 2.72 -4.19
CA THR A 30 11.53 3.80 -3.49
C THR A 30 12.46 4.70 -2.67
N ARG A 31 13.74 4.34 -2.53
CA ARG A 31 14.71 5.07 -1.72
C ARG A 31 15.70 5.85 -2.58
N ASP A 32 15.20 6.50 -3.62
CA ASP A 32 16.00 7.38 -4.48
C ASP A 32 16.64 8.55 -3.70
N ASP A 33 16.05 8.95 -2.57
CA ASP A 33 16.60 9.96 -1.67
C ASP A 33 18.02 9.64 -1.20
N LEU A 34 18.33 8.36 -0.96
CA LEU A 34 19.65 7.93 -0.51
C LEU A 34 20.68 7.82 -1.63
N LYS A 35 20.24 7.75 -2.89
CA LYS A 35 21.16 7.67 -4.03
C LYS A 35 21.92 8.98 -4.28
N HIS A 36 21.44 10.08 -3.73
CA HIS A 36 22.04 11.41 -3.82
C HIS A 36 22.96 11.73 -2.63
N VAL A 37 23.10 10.82 -1.66
CA VAL A 37 23.98 10.98 -0.52
C VAL A 37 25.42 10.73 -0.97
N ASP A 38 26.35 11.60 -0.53
CA ASP A 38 27.77 11.49 -0.84
C ASP A 38 28.41 10.38 0.01
N ALA A 39 28.20 9.14 -0.41
CA ALA A 39 28.71 7.93 0.24
C ALA A 39 28.96 6.85 -0.81
N SER A 40 29.72 5.81 -0.44
CA SER A 40 29.97 4.70 -1.35
C SER A 40 28.69 3.96 -1.68
N HIS A 41 28.61 3.42 -2.90
CA HIS A 41 27.47 2.64 -3.36
C HIS A 41 27.16 1.44 -2.44
N ASP A 42 28.22 0.73 -2.00
CA ASP A 42 28.06 -0.42 -1.10
C ASP A 42 27.48 -0.02 0.26
N PHE A 43 27.92 1.12 0.81
CA PHE A 43 27.37 1.65 2.07
C PHE A 43 25.89 1.99 1.94
N ILE A 44 25.50 2.63 0.83
CA ILE A 44 24.08 2.98 0.57
C ILE A 44 23.24 1.72 0.45
N GLU A 45 23.72 0.69 -0.25
CA GLU A 45 23.01 -0.60 -0.36
C GLU A 45 22.83 -1.27 0.99
N GLU A 46 23.88 -1.30 1.83
CA GLU A 46 23.78 -1.84 3.18
C GLU A 46 22.75 -1.08 4.02
N LEU A 47 22.75 0.26 3.94
CA LEU A 47 21.81 1.09 4.66
C LEU A 47 20.36 0.80 4.23
N ILE A 48 20.11 0.69 2.93
CA ILE A 48 18.78 0.36 2.39
C ILE A 48 18.34 -1.03 2.86
N GLU A 49 19.26 -2.01 2.84
CA GLU A 49 18.96 -3.37 3.33
C GLU A 49 18.59 -3.38 4.82
N MET A 50 19.34 -2.66 5.64
CA MET A 50 19.03 -2.52 7.06
C MET A 50 17.65 -1.88 7.29
N GLN A 51 17.33 -0.83 6.54
CA GLN A 51 16.04 -0.14 6.65
C GLN A 51 14.89 -1.01 6.15
N PHE A 52 15.12 -1.81 5.11
CA PHE A 52 14.13 -2.78 4.64
C PHE A 52 13.80 -3.81 5.72
N LYS A 53 14.82 -4.37 6.37
CA LYS A 53 14.61 -5.31 7.49
C LYS A 53 13.87 -4.66 8.65
N ALA A 54 14.26 -3.45 9.03
CA ALA A 54 13.62 -2.71 10.11
C ALA A 54 12.15 -2.42 9.81
N GLN A 55 11.83 -2.04 8.57
CA GLN A 55 10.46 -1.81 8.13
C GLN A 55 9.63 -3.10 8.19
N PHE A 56 10.18 -4.19 7.68
CA PHE A 56 9.51 -5.50 7.67
C PHE A 56 9.21 -5.98 9.10
N GLU A 57 10.20 -5.89 10.00
CA GLU A 57 10.03 -6.24 11.41
C GLU A 57 9.06 -5.29 12.10
N GLY A 58 9.16 -3.99 11.84
CA GLY A 58 8.27 -2.97 12.40
C GLY A 58 6.81 -3.20 12.00
N TYR A 59 6.55 -3.60 10.75
CA TYR A 59 5.20 -3.96 10.31
C TYR A 59 4.69 -5.21 11.03
N GLY A 60 5.55 -6.21 11.25
CA GLY A 60 5.19 -7.41 11.98
C GLY A 60 4.83 -7.13 13.44
N GLU A 61 5.50 -6.20 14.10
CA GLU A 61 5.21 -5.78 15.47
C GLU A 61 3.93 -4.94 15.55
N GLN A 62 3.79 -3.94 14.67
CA GLN A 62 2.67 -3.01 14.67
C GLN A 62 1.39 -3.66 14.15
N PHE A 63 1.50 -4.53 13.14
CA PHE A 63 0.38 -5.19 12.48
C PHE A 63 0.60 -6.70 12.44
N PRO A 64 0.49 -7.40 13.59
CA PRO A 64 0.80 -8.84 13.66
C PRO A 64 -0.13 -9.71 12.81
N ASN A 65 -1.31 -9.21 12.44
CA ASN A 65 -2.29 -9.93 11.64
C ASN A 65 -2.33 -9.46 10.17
N ALA A 66 -1.31 -8.71 9.74
CA ALA A 66 -1.26 -8.21 8.38
C ALA A 66 -1.01 -9.33 7.37
N PHE A 67 -1.60 -9.16 6.20
CA PHE A 67 -1.38 -10.02 5.04
C PHE A 67 -0.49 -9.30 4.05
N TYR A 68 0.45 -10.03 3.46
CA TYR A 68 1.40 -9.53 2.48
C TYR A 68 1.16 -10.21 1.15
N PHE A 69 0.99 -9.41 0.09
CA PHE A 69 0.68 -9.91 -1.25
C PHE A 69 1.67 -9.35 -2.26
N VAL A 70 1.93 -10.13 -3.28
CA VAL A 70 2.61 -9.69 -4.50
C VAL A 70 1.55 -9.48 -5.58
N ILE A 71 1.73 -8.42 -6.35
CA ILE A 71 0.90 -8.10 -7.51
C ILE A 71 1.65 -8.54 -8.76
N GLU A 72 1.01 -9.34 -9.59
CA GLU A 72 1.55 -9.81 -10.85
C GLU A 72 0.69 -9.36 -12.02
N ARG A 73 1.31 -9.20 -13.17
CA ARG A 73 0.64 -9.00 -14.45
C ARG A 73 1.40 -9.78 -15.51
N GLN A 74 0.68 -10.63 -16.26
CA GLN A 74 1.31 -11.49 -17.29
C GLN A 74 2.49 -12.29 -16.71
N GLN A 75 2.31 -12.83 -15.51
CA GLN A 75 3.30 -13.62 -14.77
C GLN A 75 4.54 -12.84 -14.31
N GLU A 76 4.57 -11.53 -14.50
CA GLU A 76 5.64 -10.67 -13.97
C GLU A 76 5.21 -10.00 -12.68
N LYS A 77 6.12 -9.98 -11.71
CA LYS A 77 5.90 -9.28 -10.44
C LYS A 77 6.04 -7.78 -10.67
N ILE A 78 4.99 -7.03 -10.35
CA ILE A 78 4.97 -5.57 -10.60
C ILE A 78 4.75 -4.74 -9.35
N GLY A 79 4.36 -5.34 -8.24
CA GLY A 79 4.10 -4.58 -7.02
C GLY A 79 3.84 -5.44 -5.81
N ARG A 80 3.56 -4.76 -4.69
CA ARG A 80 3.21 -5.40 -3.42
C ARG A 80 2.10 -4.65 -2.72
N ILE A 81 1.36 -5.38 -1.87
CA ILE A 81 0.40 -4.81 -0.93
C ILE A 81 0.63 -5.44 0.44
N ALA A 82 0.53 -4.63 1.48
CA ALA A 82 0.40 -5.10 2.86
C ALA A 82 -0.90 -4.53 3.43
N VAL A 83 -1.76 -5.39 3.97
CA VAL A 83 -3.11 -5.02 4.43
C VAL A 83 -3.41 -5.73 5.75
N ASP A 84 -3.98 -4.99 6.69
CA ASP A 84 -4.55 -5.55 7.91
C ASP A 84 -6.09 -5.53 7.81
N PHE A 85 -6.71 -6.71 7.85
CA PHE A 85 -8.16 -6.87 7.83
C PHE A 85 -8.67 -6.95 9.27
N GLY A 86 -8.80 -5.78 9.91
CA GLY A 86 -9.28 -5.69 11.28
C GLY A 86 -10.80 -5.69 11.40
N HIS A 87 -11.29 -5.78 12.64
CA HIS A 87 -12.72 -5.74 12.94
C HIS A 87 -13.34 -4.36 12.72
N ASN A 88 -12.54 -3.31 12.90
CA ASN A 88 -13.02 -1.92 12.87
C ASN A 88 -12.61 -1.17 11.61
N GLU A 89 -11.62 -1.66 10.88
CA GLU A 89 -11.11 -1.06 9.65
C GLU A 89 -10.36 -2.08 8.81
N VAL A 90 -10.29 -1.83 7.52
CA VAL A 90 -9.28 -2.42 6.63
C VAL A 90 -8.19 -1.38 6.47
N ARG A 91 -6.96 -1.69 6.90
CA ARG A 91 -5.83 -0.77 6.87
C ARG A 91 -4.88 -1.16 5.74
N ILE A 92 -4.70 -0.25 4.78
CA ILE A 92 -3.63 -0.39 3.81
C ILE A 92 -2.34 0.06 4.47
N ILE A 93 -1.43 -0.89 4.74
CA ILE A 93 -0.15 -0.60 5.37
C ILE A 93 0.85 -0.11 4.34
N ASP A 94 0.87 -0.75 3.17
CA ASP A 94 1.75 -0.39 2.08
C ASP A 94 1.14 -0.82 0.74
N ILE A 95 1.37 -0.01 -0.27
CA ILE A 95 1.07 -0.32 -1.66
C ILE A 95 2.17 0.32 -2.52
N SER A 96 2.89 -0.50 -3.28
CA SER A 96 4.03 -0.05 -4.07
C SER A 96 4.09 -0.79 -5.39
N PHE A 97 4.51 -0.09 -6.45
CA PHE A 97 4.68 -0.64 -7.78
C PHE A 97 6.09 -0.33 -8.30
N ILE A 98 6.63 -1.24 -9.11
CA ILE A 98 7.86 -0.95 -9.85
C ILE A 98 7.62 0.26 -10.76
N LYS A 99 8.69 0.99 -11.07
CA LYS A 99 8.59 2.23 -11.87
C LYS A 99 7.88 2.00 -13.22
N ALA A 100 8.18 0.88 -13.89
CA ALA A 100 7.56 0.55 -15.17
C ALA A 100 6.04 0.32 -15.10
N ALA A 101 5.51 0.03 -13.90
CA ALA A 101 4.08 -0.22 -13.69
C ALA A 101 3.34 0.99 -13.11
N GLN A 102 4.03 2.09 -12.81
CA GLN A 102 3.41 3.30 -12.27
C GLN A 102 2.69 4.08 -13.37
N ASN A 103 1.71 4.89 -12.96
CA ASN A 103 0.92 5.77 -13.84
C ASN A 103 0.13 5.03 -14.94
N LYS A 104 -0.26 3.79 -14.66
CA LYS A 104 -1.06 2.95 -15.57
C LYS A 104 -2.43 2.60 -14.99
N GLY A 105 -2.79 3.16 -13.83
CA GLY A 105 -4.07 2.92 -13.18
C GLY A 105 -4.13 1.66 -12.32
N TYR A 106 -3.04 0.92 -12.16
CA TYR A 106 -3.04 -0.33 -11.38
C TYR A 106 -3.31 -0.10 -9.90
N GLY A 107 -2.79 1.00 -9.34
CA GLY A 107 -3.09 1.36 -7.96
C GLY A 107 -4.58 1.56 -7.71
N SER A 108 -5.27 2.23 -8.63
CA SER A 108 -6.71 2.42 -8.54
C SER A 108 -7.48 1.10 -8.61
N VAL A 109 -7.05 0.16 -9.45
CA VAL A 109 -7.66 -1.18 -9.54
C VAL A 109 -7.55 -1.90 -8.20
N VAL A 110 -6.37 -1.89 -7.60
CA VAL A 110 -6.11 -2.55 -6.32
C VAL A 110 -6.93 -1.89 -5.20
N ILE A 111 -6.94 -0.56 -5.14
CA ILE A 111 -7.70 0.16 -4.11
C ILE A 111 -9.19 -0.09 -4.25
N ASN A 112 -9.73 -0.14 -5.46
CA ASN A 112 -11.13 -0.47 -5.68
C ASN A 112 -11.47 -1.89 -5.21
N ALA A 113 -10.57 -2.85 -5.38
CA ALA A 113 -10.74 -4.19 -4.83
C ALA A 113 -10.77 -4.18 -3.29
N LEU A 114 -9.90 -3.38 -2.66
CA LEU A 114 -9.88 -3.24 -1.20
C LEU A 114 -11.14 -2.50 -0.68
N LYS A 115 -11.66 -1.53 -1.43
CA LYS A 115 -12.95 -0.90 -1.12
C LYS A 115 -14.07 -1.94 -1.10
N SER A 116 -14.09 -2.85 -2.07
CA SER A 116 -15.08 -3.93 -2.11
C SER A 116 -15.00 -4.83 -0.88
N ALA A 117 -13.80 -5.17 -0.44
CA ALA A 117 -13.59 -5.95 0.78
C ALA A 117 -14.06 -5.19 2.02
N ALA A 118 -13.77 -3.90 2.12
CA ALA A 118 -14.23 -3.05 3.22
C ALA A 118 -15.75 -2.91 3.23
N GLU A 119 -16.36 -2.76 2.05
CA GLU A 119 -17.83 -2.69 1.90
C GLU A 119 -18.51 -3.98 2.38
N GLN A 120 -17.97 -5.15 2.01
CA GLN A 120 -18.52 -6.44 2.43
C GLN A 120 -18.49 -6.61 3.95
N ASN A 121 -17.46 -6.07 4.60
CA ASN A 121 -17.28 -6.14 6.04
C ASN A 121 -17.88 -4.92 6.78
N LYS A 122 -18.42 -3.96 6.04
CA LYS A 122 -19.05 -2.73 6.57
C LYS A 122 -18.10 -1.94 7.48
N VAL A 123 -16.84 -1.87 7.10
CA VAL A 123 -15.79 -1.13 7.82
C VAL A 123 -15.14 -0.11 6.90
N PRO A 124 -14.54 0.96 7.46
CA PRO A 124 -13.79 1.91 6.64
C PRO A 124 -12.49 1.30 6.10
N LEU A 125 -12.03 1.86 4.99
CA LEU A 125 -10.71 1.60 4.43
C LEU A 125 -9.81 2.79 4.79
N THR A 126 -8.67 2.54 5.41
CA THR A 126 -7.78 3.58 5.91
C THR A 126 -6.35 3.40 5.42
N LEU A 127 -5.61 4.48 5.37
CA LEU A 127 -4.17 4.49 5.09
C LEU A 127 -3.53 5.73 5.68
N THR A 128 -2.21 5.68 5.88
CA THR A 128 -1.41 6.87 6.19
C THR A 128 -0.47 7.15 5.03
N VAL A 129 -0.23 8.43 4.78
CA VAL A 129 0.64 8.90 3.71
C VAL A 129 1.40 10.15 4.18
N LEU A 130 2.64 10.32 3.71
CA LEU A 130 3.40 11.54 3.99
C LEU A 130 2.67 12.75 3.40
N HIS A 131 2.57 13.82 4.18
CA HIS A 131 2.01 15.10 3.70
C HIS A 131 2.72 15.62 2.45
N SER A 132 4.01 15.35 2.33
CA SER A 132 4.81 15.75 1.18
C SER A 132 4.49 14.98 -0.10
N ASN A 133 3.81 13.83 0.02
CA ASN A 133 3.44 13.02 -1.14
C ASN A 133 2.11 13.50 -1.74
N VAL A 134 2.14 14.70 -2.31
CA VAL A 134 0.96 15.36 -2.89
C VAL A 134 0.31 14.53 -4.00
N PRO A 135 1.07 13.91 -4.94
CA PRO A 135 0.44 13.09 -5.97
C PRO A 135 -0.38 11.92 -5.41
N ALA A 136 0.13 11.25 -4.36
CA ALA A 136 -0.59 10.16 -3.72
C ALA A 136 -1.86 10.66 -3.02
N ILE A 137 -1.78 11.76 -2.28
CA ILE A 137 -2.95 12.36 -1.62
C ILE A 137 -4.02 12.70 -2.64
N ASN A 138 -3.64 13.34 -3.75
CA ASN A 138 -4.56 13.70 -4.82
C ASN A 138 -5.24 12.46 -5.42
N LEU A 139 -4.49 11.38 -5.65
CA LEU A 139 -5.05 10.13 -6.14
C LEU A 139 -6.08 9.54 -5.17
N TYR A 140 -5.73 9.46 -3.89
CA TYR A 140 -6.64 8.91 -2.88
C TYR A 140 -7.90 9.77 -2.73
N GLN A 141 -7.77 11.08 -2.78
CA GLN A 141 -8.94 11.98 -2.75
C GLN A 141 -9.85 11.78 -3.96
N LYS A 142 -9.30 11.59 -5.15
CA LYS A 142 -10.07 11.24 -6.35
C LYS A 142 -10.80 9.90 -6.20
N LEU A 143 -10.23 8.97 -5.43
CA LEU A 143 -10.84 7.68 -5.14
C LEU A 143 -11.84 7.74 -3.98
N GLY A 144 -12.10 8.90 -3.43
CA GLY A 144 -13.12 9.11 -2.39
C GLY A 144 -12.61 9.11 -0.97
N PHE A 145 -11.30 9.05 -0.76
CA PHE A 145 -10.72 9.18 0.58
C PHE A 145 -10.76 10.63 1.05
N LYS A 146 -10.90 10.81 2.36
CA LYS A 146 -10.82 12.12 3.03
C LYS A 146 -9.73 12.09 4.08
N ILE A 147 -9.06 13.22 4.27
CA ILE A 147 -8.10 13.39 5.36
C ILE A 147 -8.92 13.54 6.65
N VAL A 148 -8.71 12.63 7.60
CA VAL A 148 -9.45 12.63 8.86
C VAL A 148 -8.57 12.96 10.06
N ASP A 149 -7.24 12.88 9.91
CA ASP A 149 -6.30 13.25 10.97
C ASP A 149 -4.95 13.63 10.34
N ASN A 150 -4.26 14.53 11.03
CA ASN A 150 -2.92 14.96 10.65
C ASN A 150 -1.98 14.75 11.84
N LYS A 151 -1.12 13.76 11.71
CA LYS A 151 -0.01 13.53 12.65
C LYS A 151 1.29 13.73 11.88
N LEU A 152 1.75 14.96 11.81
CA LEU A 152 2.96 15.30 11.05
C LEU A 152 4.10 14.32 11.36
N PRO A 153 4.81 13.81 10.34
CA PRO A 153 4.74 14.20 8.93
C PRO A 153 3.68 13.47 8.09
N HIS A 154 2.75 12.73 8.70
CA HIS A 154 1.77 11.89 8.02
C HIS A 154 0.34 12.43 8.11
N ALA A 155 -0.46 12.10 7.10
CA ALA A 155 -1.91 12.27 7.11
C ALA A 155 -2.58 10.89 7.17
N LEU A 156 -3.65 10.79 7.94
CA LEU A 156 -4.54 9.62 7.96
C LEU A 156 -5.69 9.90 7.00
N LEU A 157 -5.87 9.03 6.02
CA LEU A 157 -6.95 9.10 5.05
C LEU A 157 -7.93 7.95 5.28
N MET A 158 -9.21 8.23 5.03
CA MET A 158 -10.29 7.28 5.25
C MET A 158 -11.30 7.33 4.12
N TRP A 159 -11.72 6.15 3.66
CA TRP A 159 -12.85 5.96 2.79
C TRP A 159 -13.94 5.18 3.53
N LEU A 160 -15.19 5.66 3.44
CA LEU A 160 -16.33 5.04 4.11
C LEU A 160 -17.18 4.27 3.12
N PRO A 161 -17.58 3.02 3.45
CA PRO A 161 -18.55 2.30 2.64
C PRO A 161 -19.92 3.00 2.60
N GLU A 162 -20.65 2.80 1.53
CA GLU A 162 -21.98 3.43 1.33
C GLU A 162 -22.93 3.17 2.49
N SER A 163 -22.93 1.95 3.03
CA SER A 163 -23.73 1.57 4.18
C SER A 163 -23.47 2.42 5.43
N LYS A 164 -22.25 2.98 5.58
CA LYS A 164 -21.91 3.89 6.68
C LYS A 164 -22.11 5.35 6.32
N THR A 165 -21.87 5.71 5.07
CA THR A 165 -22.10 7.08 4.59
C THR A 165 -23.58 7.48 4.73
N ALA A 166 -24.51 6.57 4.42
CA ALA A 166 -25.93 6.79 4.56
C ALA A 166 -26.35 7.05 6.02
N ARG A 167 -25.64 6.47 7.00
CA ARG A 167 -25.93 6.68 8.43
C ARG A 167 -25.50 8.07 8.91
N PHE A 168 -24.51 8.67 8.29
CA PHE A 168 -24.01 10.00 8.65
C PHE A 168 -24.73 11.13 7.90
N SER A 169 -25.41 10.83 6.79
CA SER A 169 -26.13 11.83 6.01
C SER A 169 -27.57 12.08 6.47
N VAL A 170 -28.09 11.31 7.42
CA VAL A 170 -29.44 11.42 7.96
C VAL A 170 -29.50 12.30 9.24
N ASN A 171 -28.36 12.75 9.70
CA ASN A 171 -28.23 13.68 10.82
C ASN A 171 -27.73 15.03 10.34
#